data_60d5ebd8adb35a8ed51d2a94c9b909fc
#
_entry.id   60d5ebd8adb35a8ed51d2a94c9b909fc
#
_cell.length_a   1.000
_cell.length_b   1.000
_cell.length_c   1.000
_cell.angle_alpha   90.00
_cell.angle_beta   90.00
_cell.angle_gamma   90.00
#
_symmetry.space_group_name_H-M   'P 1'
#
loop_
_entity.id
_entity.type
_entity.pdbx_description
1 polymer ?
#
loop_
_entity_poly.entity_id
_entity_poly.type
_entity_poly.pdbx_seq_one_letter_code
_entity_poly.pdbx_strand_id
1 'polypeptide(L)'
;MCAAPGSKTTQLAEMLHTDMNVPFPGTRDFFSACLGIDCLDRGHHVPGFPVSEEGFVIANDVDNKRCYLLVHQAKGLGSPCIMVVNHDASCIPRLQMDVYGRKEGLFYDRILCDVPCSADGTMRKNIDVWKKWSTLNSLQLHGLQLRIAARGAEQLVEGGRMVCSTCSLNPTEDEAVIACLLEKSEGALELADMSSELPGLKWVPGLSQWKVMTKDGEWFASWDDVPHNRHTQMRLTMFPQRTPRSCRPCTWSGVLEYHIITTLEGSVWRCR
;
A
#
# COMPACT_ATOMS: atom_id res chain seq x y z
N MET A 1 1.34 -6.12 -1.29
CA MET A 1 0.71 -7.05 -0.33
C MET A 1 -0.56 -7.71 -0.85
N CYS A 2 -1.36 -7.10 -1.66
CA CYS A 2 -2.51 -7.73 -2.35
C CYS A 2 -2.26 -7.59 -3.85
N ALA A 3 -1.46 -8.49 -4.43
CA ALA A 3 -0.76 -8.26 -5.69
C ALA A 3 -1.55 -8.63 -6.95
N ALA A 4 -2.55 -9.50 -6.84
CA ALA A 4 -3.28 -9.97 -8.00
C ALA A 4 -4.18 -8.87 -8.61
N PRO A 5 -4.32 -8.81 -9.93
CA PRO A 5 -3.93 -9.80 -10.95
C PRO A 5 -2.44 -9.77 -11.36
N GLY A 6 -1.63 -8.76 -10.96
CA GLY A 6 -0.19 -8.77 -11.18
C GLY A 6 0.38 -7.58 -11.97
N SER A 7 -0.42 -6.67 -12.48
CA SER A 7 0.05 -5.54 -13.30
C SER A 7 1.10 -4.68 -12.57
N LYS A 8 0.88 -4.37 -11.30
CA LYS A 8 1.84 -3.62 -10.49
C LYS A 8 3.10 -4.43 -10.17
N THR A 9 2.94 -5.75 -9.98
CA THR A 9 4.06 -6.68 -9.75
C THR A 9 4.99 -6.74 -10.96
N THR A 10 4.42 -6.86 -12.17
CA THR A 10 5.20 -6.89 -13.40
C THR A 10 5.93 -5.57 -13.64
N GLN A 11 5.27 -4.44 -13.40
CA GLN A 11 5.92 -3.12 -13.47
C GLN A 11 7.09 -2.98 -12.49
N LEU A 12 6.93 -3.43 -11.23
CA LEU A 12 8.02 -3.42 -10.26
C LEU A 12 9.20 -4.30 -10.69
N ALA A 13 8.91 -5.48 -11.25
CA ALA A 13 9.96 -6.37 -11.75
C ALA A 13 10.66 -5.79 -13.00
N GLU A 14 9.91 -5.20 -13.93
CA GLU A 14 10.50 -4.51 -15.09
C GLU A 14 11.45 -3.38 -14.67
N MET A 15 11.13 -2.67 -13.59
CA MET A 15 12.00 -1.63 -13.05
C MET A 15 13.30 -2.17 -12.48
N LEU A 16 13.28 -3.35 -11.85
CA LEU A 16 14.49 -4.02 -11.39
C LEU A 16 15.38 -4.45 -12.57
N HIS A 17 14.77 -4.76 -13.73
CA HIS A 17 15.51 -5.18 -14.95
C HIS A 17 15.94 -4.03 -15.85
N THR A 18 15.39 -2.83 -15.65
CA THR A 18 15.68 -1.70 -16.54
C THR A 18 17.07 -1.16 -16.25
N ASP A 19 17.97 -1.34 -17.19
CA ASP A 19 19.30 -0.76 -17.16
C ASP A 19 19.20 0.77 -17.04
N MET A 20 19.90 1.37 -16.08
CA MET A 20 19.81 2.79 -15.71
C MET A 20 20.08 3.77 -16.87
N ASN A 21 20.54 3.26 -18.02
CA ASN A 21 20.96 4.07 -19.17
C ASN A 21 19.85 4.32 -20.21
N VAL A 22 18.66 3.75 -20.07
CA VAL A 22 17.55 3.99 -21.02
C VAL A 22 16.41 4.75 -20.33
N PRO A 23 16.22 6.03 -20.66
CA PRO A 23 15.08 6.78 -20.08
C PRO A 23 13.77 6.29 -20.72
N PHE A 24 12.96 5.56 -19.97
CA PHE A 24 11.56 5.35 -20.32
C PHE A 24 10.76 6.57 -19.83
N PRO A 25 10.21 7.39 -20.73
CA PRO A 25 9.47 8.57 -20.31
C PRO A 25 8.17 8.16 -19.59
N GLY A 26 8.03 8.56 -18.34
CA GLY A 26 6.77 8.57 -17.61
C GLY A 26 6.51 7.46 -16.60
N THR A 27 7.11 6.25 -16.71
CA THR A 27 6.89 5.17 -15.74
C THR A 27 7.97 5.12 -14.67
N ARG A 28 9.20 5.47 -15.02
CA ARG A 28 10.36 5.49 -14.12
C ARG A 28 10.19 6.50 -13.00
N ASP A 29 9.69 7.68 -13.33
CA ASP A 29 9.56 8.79 -12.39
C ASP A 29 8.48 8.51 -11.34
N PHE A 30 7.37 7.87 -11.72
CA PHE A 30 6.27 7.57 -10.79
C PHE A 30 6.67 6.60 -9.67
N PHE A 31 7.28 5.48 -10.04
CA PHE A 31 7.62 4.45 -9.06
C PHE A 31 8.95 4.74 -8.37
N SER A 32 9.92 5.36 -9.06
CA SER A 32 11.15 5.84 -8.43
C SER A 32 10.83 6.90 -7.40
N ALA A 33 10.01 7.89 -7.72
CA ALA A 33 9.58 8.89 -6.77
C ALA A 33 8.73 8.32 -5.63
N CYS A 34 7.68 7.55 -5.95
CA CYS A 34 6.81 6.98 -4.92
C CYS A 34 7.47 5.90 -4.05
N LEU A 35 8.32 5.07 -4.64
CA LEU A 35 8.96 3.95 -3.95
C LEU A 35 10.43 4.20 -3.63
N GLY A 36 11.01 5.29 -4.15
CA GLY A 36 12.42 5.65 -3.94
C GLY A 36 13.37 4.52 -4.35
N ILE A 37 13.08 3.86 -5.48
CA ILE A 37 13.95 2.81 -6.03
C ILE A 37 15.13 3.51 -6.71
N ASP A 38 16.04 4.03 -5.91
CA ASP A 38 17.39 4.30 -6.35
C ASP A 38 18.14 2.98 -6.27
N CYS A 39 18.32 2.35 -7.41
CA CYS A 39 19.14 1.13 -7.56
C CYS A 39 20.64 1.47 -7.44
N LEU A 40 21.02 2.28 -6.46
CA LEU A 40 22.41 2.63 -6.21
C LEU A 40 22.87 2.09 -4.87
N ASP A 41 23.84 1.18 -5.00
CA ASP A 41 24.93 0.96 -4.06
C ASP A 41 24.66 0.17 -2.79
N ARG A 42 24.52 -1.17 -2.93
CA ARG A 42 25.05 -2.08 -1.91
C ARG A 42 25.69 -3.29 -2.59
N GLY A 43 27.00 -3.18 -2.81
CA GLY A 43 27.80 -4.21 -3.45
C GLY A 43 27.86 -5.51 -2.66
N HIS A 44 27.05 -6.49 -3.07
CA HIS A 44 27.27 -7.89 -2.75
C HIS A 44 27.21 -8.70 -4.04
N HIS A 45 28.37 -8.87 -4.64
CA HIS A 45 28.58 -9.64 -5.85
C HIS A 45 28.49 -11.14 -5.52
N VAL A 46 27.53 -11.84 -6.09
CA VAL A 46 27.54 -13.32 -6.13
C VAL A 46 28.29 -13.75 -7.40
N PRO A 47 29.45 -14.43 -7.30
CA PRO A 47 30.23 -14.82 -8.48
C PRO A 47 29.48 -15.86 -9.32
N GLY A 48 29.21 -15.58 -10.57
CA GLY A 48 28.72 -16.56 -11.54
C GLY A 48 27.46 -16.19 -12.32
N PHE A 49 26.77 -15.10 -12.01
CA PHE A 49 25.66 -14.59 -12.82
C PHE A 49 26.01 -13.24 -13.44
N PRO A 50 25.87 -13.08 -14.76
CA PRO A 50 26.29 -11.84 -15.46
C PRO A 50 25.20 -10.78 -15.49
N VAL A 51 24.39 -10.61 -14.45
CA VAL A 51 23.40 -9.53 -14.36
C VAL A 51 23.40 -9.01 -12.93
N SER A 52 23.66 -7.72 -12.78
CA SER A 52 23.52 -6.98 -11.53
C SER A 52 22.04 -6.75 -11.19
N GLU A 53 21.27 -7.81 -11.01
CA GLU A 53 19.91 -7.72 -10.51
C GLU A 53 19.97 -7.69 -8.97
N GLU A 54 20.08 -6.50 -8.42
CA GLU A 54 20.18 -6.29 -6.97
C GLU A 54 18.81 -6.21 -6.34
N GLY A 55 18.01 -7.28 -6.44
CA GLY A 55 16.73 -7.30 -5.77
C GLY A 55 15.73 -8.32 -6.32
N PHE A 56 14.62 -8.47 -5.60
CA PHE A 56 13.53 -9.33 -6.02
C PHE A 56 12.19 -8.82 -5.49
N VAL A 57 11.10 -9.20 -6.16
CA VAL A 57 9.73 -8.84 -5.81
C VAL A 57 9.02 -10.04 -5.20
N ILE A 58 8.49 -9.89 -4.00
CA ILE A 58 7.56 -10.84 -3.42
C ILE A 58 6.13 -10.34 -3.63
N ALA A 59 5.37 -11.08 -4.42
CA ALA A 59 4.00 -10.78 -4.75
C ALA A 59 3.05 -11.71 -3.99
N ASN A 60 2.21 -11.15 -3.11
CA ASN A 60 1.31 -11.92 -2.27
C ASN A 60 -0.16 -11.62 -2.59
N ASP A 61 -0.99 -12.63 -2.61
CA ASP A 61 -2.45 -12.49 -2.61
C ASP A 61 -3.10 -13.60 -1.79
N VAL A 62 -4.22 -13.30 -1.13
CA VAL A 62 -4.95 -14.28 -0.31
C VAL A 62 -5.78 -15.25 -1.16
N ASP A 63 -6.25 -14.80 -2.31
CA ASP A 63 -7.08 -15.62 -3.19
C ASP A 63 -6.21 -16.51 -4.09
N ASN A 64 -6.32 -17.81 -3.85
CA ASN A 64 -5.57 -18.82 -4.60
C ASN A 64 -5.83 -18.76 -6.11
N LYS A 65 -7.09 -18.54 -6.55
CA LYS A 65 -7.43 -18.44 -7.97
C LYS A 65 -6.79 -17.20 -8.60
N ARG A 66 -6.78 -16.08 -7.86
CA ARG A 66 -6.12 -14.87 -8.31
C ARG A 66 -4.59 -15.02 -8.35
N CYS A 67 -3.99 -15.83 -7.47
CA CYS A 67 -2.58 -16.17 -7.55
C CYS A 67 -2.20 -16.88 -8.85
N TYR A 68 -3.07 -17.72 -9.41
CA TYR A 68 -2.82 -18.31 -10.75
C TYR A 68 -2.75 -17.23 -11.85
N LEU A 69 -3.61 -16.23 -11.80
CA LEU A 69 -3.55 -15.10 -12.74
C LEU A 69 -2.24 -14.31 -12.55
N LEU A 70 -1.84 -14.07 -11.31
CA LEU A 70 -0.59 -13.41 -10.96
C LEU A 70 0.63 -14.17 -11.50
N VAL A 71 0.67 -15.49 -11.31
CA VAL A 71 1.72 -16.36 -11.86
C VAL A 71 1.71 -16.34 -13.38
N HIS A 72 0.54 -16.36 -14.01
CA HIS A 72 0.42 -16.30 -15.46
C HIS A 72 0.99 -14.99 -16.02
N GLN A 73 0.70 -13.85 -15.39
CA GLN A 73 1.26 -12.57 -15.79
C GLN A 73 2.77 -12.50 -15.55
N ALA A 74 3.24 -12.96 -14.39
CA ALA A 74 4.67 -12.98 -14.04
C ALA A 74 5.50 -13.83 -15.01
N LYS A 75 4.95 -14.96 -15.49
CA LYS A 75 5.63 -15.81 -16.49
C LYS A 75 5.92 -15.07 -17.80
N GLY A 76 5.09 -14.11 -18.19
CA GLY A 76 5.30 -13.31 -19.40
C GLY A 76 6.58 -12.49 -19.38
N LEU A 77 7.11 -12.15 -18.21
CA LEU A 77 8.37 -11.42 -18.05
C LEU A 77 9.62 -12.32 -18.14
N GLY A 78 9.48 -13.61 -17.85
CA GLY A 78 10.63 -14.53 -17.76
C GLY A 78 11.64 -14.15 -16.67
N SER A 79 11.26 -13.35 -15.69
CA SER A 79 12.12 -12.85 -14.62
C SER A 79 12.32 -13.90 -13.52
N PRO A 80 13.57 -14.20 -13.10
CA PRO A 80 13.84 -15.02 -11.94
C PRO A 80 13.61 -14.28 -10.63
N CYS A 81 13.47 -12.94 -10.66
CA CYS A 81 13.39 -12.08 -9.48
C CYS A 81 11.98 -11.86 -8.96
N ILE A 82 11.03 -12.75 -9.31
CA ILE A 82 9.65 -12.70 -8.81
C ILE A 82 9.32 -13.97 -8.04
N MET A 83 8.88 -13.79 -6.79
CA MET A 83 8.32 -14.86 -5.97
C MET A 83 6.84 -14.59 -5.72
N VAL A 84 5.97 -15.56 -6.03
CA VAL A 84 4.53 -15.48 -5.70
C VAL A 84 4.25 -16.28 -4.46
N VAL A 85 3.58 -15.66 -3.49
CA VAL A 85 3.14 -16.29 -2.24
C VAL A 85 1.62 -16.15 -2.09
N ASN A 86 1.00 -17.14 -1.46
CA ASN A 86 -0.44 -17.14 -1.23
C ASN A 86 -0.71 -17.13 0.28
N HIS A 87 -0.96 -15.95 0.84
CA HIS A 87 -1.19 -15.78 2.27
C HIS A 87 -2.08 -14.56 2.53
N ASP A 88 -2.78 -14.56 3.67
CA ASP A 88 -3.49 -13.38 4.15
C ASP A 88 -2.48 -12.28 4.52
N ALA A 89 -2.56 -11.14 3.83
CA ALA A 89 -1.63 -10.03 4.02
C ALA A 89 -1.73 -9.40 5.42
N SER A 90 -2.88 -9.55 6.12
CA SER A 90 -3.06 -9.02 7.48
C SER A 90 -2.28 -9.78 8.55
N CYS A 91 -1.83 -10.99 8.24
CA CYS A 91 -1.08 -11.87 9.16
C CYS A 91 0.07 -12.62 8.47
N ILE A 92 0.53 -12.13 7.32
CA ILE A 92 1.65 -12.72 6.59
C ILE A 92 2.87 -12.85 7.52
N PRO A 93 3.48 -14.05 7.64
CA PRO A 93 4.65 -14.24 8.50
C PRO A 93 5.85 -13.45 7.95
N ARG A 94 6.79 -13.11 8.83
CA ARG A 94 8.09 -12.64 8.39
C ARG A 94 8.83 -13.80 7.77
N LEU A 95 9.17 -13.69 6.49
CA LEU A 95 9.98 -14.67 5.80
C LEU A 95 11.38 -14.70 6.40
N GLN A 96 12.02 -15.85 6.32
CA GLN A 96 13.39 -16.04 6.80
C GLN A 96 14.27 -16.44 5.63
N MET A 97 15.45 -15.88 5.58
CA MET A 97 16.51 -16.30 4.67
C MET A 97 17.62 -17.00 5.45
N ASP A 98 18.22 -18.00 4.84
CA ASP A 98 19.45 -18.62 5.37
C ASP A 98 20.65 -17.82 4.83
N VAL A 99 21.29 -17.07 5.72
CA VAL A 99 22.49 -16.30 5.40
C VAL A 99 23.66 -16.95 6.11
N TYR A 100 24.49 -17.68 5.38
CA TYR A 100 25.64 -18.41 5.91
C TYR A 100 25.31 -19.34 7.11
N GLY A 101 24.18 -20.07 7.02
CA GLY A 101 23.73 -20.98 8.07
C GLY A 101 23.02 -20.31 9.25
N ARG A 102 22.75 -19.02 9.17
CA ARG A 102 21.94 -18.27 10.15
C ARG A 102 20.61 -17.89 9.52
N LYS A 103 19.53 -18.16 10.25
CA LYS A 103 18.19 -17.72 9.83
C LYS A 103 17.98 -16.27 10.22
N GLU A 104 17.92 -15.40 9.23
CA GLU A 104 17.64 -13.98 9.41
C GLU A 104 16.25 -13.66 8.88
N GLY A 105 15.52 -12.80 9.61
CA GLY A 105 14.21 -12.33 9.16
C GLY A 105 14.35 -11.38 7.98
N LEU A 106 13.59 -11.63 6.91
CA LEU A 106 13.55 -10.76 5.75
C LEU A 106 12.72 -9.51 6.05
N PHE A 107 13.32 -8.36 5.81
CA PHE A 107 12.68 -7.05 5.78
C PHE A 107 12.71 -6.49 4.36
N TYR A 108 11.80 -5.58 4.05
CA TYR A 108 11.64 -5.02 2.72
C TYR A 108 12.02 -3.54 2.70
N ASP A 109 12.80 -3.15 1.71
CA ASP A 109 13.12 -1.74 1.47
C ASP A 109 11.88 -0.98 0.96
N ARG A 110 11.03 -1.68 0.20
CA ARG A 110 9.84 -1.11 -0.43
C ARG A 110 8.65 -2.04 -0.28
N ILE A 111 7.52 -1.49 0.14
CA ILE A 111 6.27 -2.25 0.29
C ILE A 111 5.14 -1.51 -0.43
N LEU A 112 4.44 -2.22 -1.31
CA LEU A 112 3.20 -1.75 -1.91
C LEU A 112 2.01 -2.48 -1.29
N CYS A 113 1.14 -1.73 -0.62
CA CYS A 113 -0.11 -2.18 -0.04
C CYS A 113 -1.28 -1.69 -0.90
N ASP A 114 -1.60 -2.43 -1.96
CA ASP A 114 -2.79 -2.19 -2.79
C ASP A 114 -3.96 -2.97 -2.16
N VAL A 115 -4.56 -2.37 -1.13
CA VAL A 115 -5.48 -3.09 -0.23
C VAL A 115 -6.87 -3.27 -0.85
N PRO A 116 -7.63 -4.31 -0.46
CA PRO A 116 -9.02 -4.45 -0.85
C PRO A 116 -9.83 -3.25 -0.34
N CYS A 117 -10.70 -2.69 -1.19
CA CYS A 117 -11.50 -1.51 -0.87
C CYS A 117 -12.91 -1.63 -1.47
N SER A 118 -13.79 -0.70 -1.14
CA SER A 118 -15.18 -0.67 -1.65
C SER A 118 -15.27 -0.31 -3.14
N ALA A 119 -14.18 0.15 -3.73
CA ALA A 119 -14.03 0.43 -5.16
C ALA A 119 -14.98 1.52 -5.70
N ASP A 120 -15.51 2.41 -4.87
CA ASP A 120 -16.43 3.48 -5.25
C ASP A 120 -15.82 4.45 -6.28
N GLY A 121 -14.51 4.66 -6.27
CA GLY A 121 -13.81 5.41 -7.30
C GLY A 121 -13.82 4.75 -8.68
N THR A 122 -14.19 3.47 -8.79
CA THR A 122 -14.27 2.74 -10.08
C THR A 122 -15.67 2.64 -10.66
N MET A 123 -16.70 3.24 -10.04
CA MET A 123 -18.10 3.14 -10.47
C MET A 123 -18.32 3.54 -11.93
N ARG A 124 -17.54 4.49 -12.44
CA ARG A 124 -17.60 4.90 -13.86
C ARG A 124 -17.17 3.78 -14.81
N LYS A 125 -16.21 2.97 -14.42
CA LYS A 125 -15.61 1.88 -15.20
C LYS A 125 -16.34 0.57 -14.97
N ASN A 126 -16.76 0.31 -13.72
CA ASN A 126 -17.33 -0.94 -13.29
C ASN A 126 -18.77 -0.75 -12.80
N ILE A 127 -19.72 -1.04 -13.69
CA ILE A 127 -21.15 -0.85 -13.43
C ILE A 127 -21.69 -1.75 -12.30
N ASP A 128 -21.04 -2.87 -12.02
CA ASP A 128 -21.43 -3.76 -10.92
C ASP A 128 -21.21 -3.14 -9.54
N VAL A 129 -20.24 -2.22 -9.43
CA VAL A 129 -20.01 -1.48 -8.19
C VAL A 129 -21.22 -0.64 -7.82
N TRP A 130 -21.87 0.02 -8.79
CA TRP A 130 -23.12 0.77 -8.55
C TRP A 130 -24.21 -0.04 -7.88
N LYS A 131 -24.28 -1.33 -8.23
CA LYS A 131 -25.33 -2.24 -7.72
C LYS A 131 -24.98 -2.85 -6.37
N LYS A 132 -23.69 -3.05 -6.10
CA LYS A 132 -23.20 -3.82 -4.94
C LYS A 132 -22.62 -2.96 -3.84
N TRP A 133 -22.26 -1.71 -4.14
CA TRP A 133 -21.63 -0.83 -3.17
C TRP A 133 -22.59 -0.50 -2.02
N SER A 134 -22.05 -0.49 -0.82
CA SER A 134 -22.77 -0.05 0.38
C SER A 134 -21.78 0.54 1.39
N THR A 135 -22.25 1.47 2.20
CA THR A 135 -21.49 2.02 3.33
C THR A 135 -21.01 0.94 4.29
N LEU A 136 -21.81 -0.07 4.54
CA LEU A 136 -21.44 -1.16 5.43
C LEU A 136 -20.20 -1.91 4.93
N ASN A 137 -20.10 -2.12 3.63
CA ASN A 137 -18.92 -2.77 3.01
C ASN A 137 -17.63 -1.96 3.29
N SER A 138 -17.67 -0.65 3.09
CA SER A 138 -16.57 0.26 3.39
C SER A 138 -16.18 0.20 4.88
N LEU A 139 -17.16 0.30 5.79
CA LEU A 139 -16.91 0.22 7.24
C LEU A 139 -16.27 -1.11 7.65
N GLN A 140 -16.66 -2.23 7.03
CA GLN A 140 -16.07 -3.55 7.31
C GLN A 140 -14.63 -3.66 6.80
N LEU A 141 -14.32 -3.06 5.66
CA LEU A 141 -12.99 -3.11 5.04
C LEU A 141 -11.95 -2.29 5.81
N HIS A 142 -12.34 -1.17 6.43
CA HIS A 142 -11.43 -0.32 7.20
C HIS A 142 -10.52 -1.10 8.16
N GLY A 143 -11.09 -2.00 8.96
CA GLY A 143 -10.32 -2.78 9.93
C GLY A 143 -9.35 -3.78 9.27
N LEU A 144 -9.67 -4.29 8.10
CA LEU A 144 -8.79 -5.17 7.32
C LEU A 144 -7.63 -4.37 6.72
N GLN A 145 -7.95 -3.23 6.10
CA GLN A 145 -6.97 -2.31 5.50
C GLN A 145 -5.94 -1.86 6.55
N LEU A 146 -6.40 -1.47 7.73
CA LEU A 146 -5.53 -1.08 8.84
C LEU A 146 -4.60 -2.22 9.28
N ARG A 147 -5.10 -3.47 9.37
CA ARG A 147 -4.26 -4.62 9.73
C ARG A 147 -3.21 -4.92 8.65
N ILE A 148 -3.60 -4.84 7.37
CA ILE A 148 -2.66 -5.06 6.25
C ILE A 148 -1.58 -3.98 6.25
N ALA A 149 -1.96 -2.71 6.40
CA ALA A 149 -1.01 -1.60 6.44
C ALA A 149 -0.06 -1.71 7.64
N ALA A 150 -0.58 -2.00 8.83
CA ALA A 150 0.24 -2.22 10.03
C ALA A 150 1.22 -3.40 9.84
N ARG A 151 0.74 -4.51 9.26
CA ARG A 151 1.59 -5.66 8.98
C ARG A 151 2.66 -5.36 7.93
N GLY A 152 2.36 -4.53 6.93
CA GLY A 152 3.36 -4.00 6.00
C GLY A 152 4.42 -3.18 6.72
N ALA A 153 4.00 -2.22 7.54
CA ALA A 153 4.91 -1.37 8.30
C ALA A 153 5.88 -2.17 9.20
N GLU A 154 5.41 -3.24 9.86
CA GLU A 154 6.23 -4.13 10.69
C GLU A 154 7.32 -4.89 9.92
N GLN A 155 7.20 -4.97 8.61
CA GLN A 155 8.15 -5.68 7.74
C GLN A 155 9.07 -4.73 6.95
N LEU A 156 8.96 -3.44 7.17
CA LEU A 156 9.77 -2.44 6.51
C LEU A 156 11.14 -2.31 7.20
N VAL A 157 12.21 -2.11 6.43
CA VAL A 157 13.51 -1.74 6.99
C VAL A 157 13.47 -0.30 7.51
N GLU A 158 14.44 0.07 8.32
CA GLU A 158 14.68 1.48 8.68
C GLU A 158 15.03 2.29 7.43
N GLY A 159 14.38 3.46 7.26
CA GLY A 159 14.49 4.27 6.05
C GLY A 159 13.77 3.67 4.83
N GLY A 160 13.09 2.55 5.01
CA GLY A 160 12.27 1.95 3.95
C GLY A 160 11.01 2.76 3.67
N ARG A 161 10.39 2.54 2.50
CA ARG A 161 9.17 3.24 2.08
C ARG A 161 8.01 2.28 1.84
N MET A 162 6.83 2.69 2.28
CA MET A 162 5.58 1.96 2.03
C MET A 162 4.59 2.86 1.30
N VAL A 163 3.97 2.31 0.27
CA VAL A 163 2.86 2.95 -0.44
C VAL A 163 1.58 2.19 -0.14
N CYS A 164 0.58 2.91 0.36
CA CYS A 164 -0.78 2.41 0.50
C CYS A 164 -1.63 2.94 -0.66
N SER A 165 -2.34 2.06 -1.34
CA SER A 165 -3.21 2.44 -2.45
C SER A 165 -4.57 1.78 -2.36
N THR A 166 -5.60 2.52 -2.74
CA THR A 166 -6.98 2.05 -2.89
C THR A 166 -7.59 2.60 -4.16
N CYS A 167 -8.70 2.03 -4.59
CA CYS A 167 -9.59 2.65 -5.59
C CYS A 167 -10.89 3.16 -4.95
N SER A 168 -10.87 3.46 -3.65
CA SER A 168 -11.93 4.14 -2.92
C SER A 168 -11.68 5.65 -2.88
N LEU A 169 -12.73 6.42 -2.76
CA LEU A 169 -12.70 7.86 -2.49
C LEU A 169 -13.20 8.15 -1.06
N ASN A 170 -13.44 7.11 -0.28
CA ASN A 170 -14.01 7.22 1.05
C ASN A 170 -12.92 7.44 2.10
N PRO A 171 -12.94 8.57 2.83
CA PRO A 171 -11.92 8.87 3.85
C PRO A 171 -11.78 7.81 4.94
N THR A 172 -12.84 7.00 5.18
CA THR A 172 -12.75 5.91 6.17
C THR A 172 -11.85 4.77 5.71
N GLU A 173 -11.65 4.61 4.38
CA GLU A 173 -10.77 3.59 3.79
C GLU A 173 -9.37 4.13 3.48
N ASP A 174 -9.17 5.43 3.50
CA ASP A 174 -7.95 6.11 3.11
C ASP A 174 -7.36 6.90 4.29
N GLU A 175 -7.78 8.15 4.49
CA GLU A 175 -7.21 9.04 5.50
C GLU A 175 -7.32 8.47 6.92
N ALA A 176 -8.44 7.83 7.26
CA ALA A 176 -8.64 7.24 8.58
C ALA A 176 -7.68 6.07 8.85
N VAL A 177 -7.41 5.24 7.83
CA VAL A 177 -6.46 4.13 7.94
C VAL A 177 -5.05 4.65 8.19
N ILE A 178 -4.63 5.65 7.42
CA ILE A 178 -3.29 6.24 7.53
C ILE A 178 -3.13 7.01 8.84
N ALA A 179 -4.12 7.83 9.22
CA ALA A 179 -4.08 8.57 10.48
C ALA A 179 -3.93 7.62 11.69
N CYS A 180 -4.70 6.53 11.70
CA CYS A 180 -4.61 5.53 12.76
C CYS A 180 -3.28 4.77 12.75
N LEU A 181 -2.73 4.48 11.57
CA LEU A 181 -1.42 3.83 11.45
C LEU A 181 -0.31 4.73 12.00
N LEU A 182 -0.32 6.01 11.64
CA LEU A 182 0.65 7.00 12.16
C LEU A 182 0.55 7.18 13.66
N GLU A 183 -0.67 7.28 14.20
CA GLU A 183 -0.88 7.37 15.65
C GLU A 183 -0.30 6.15 16.38
N LYS A 184 -0.61 4.95 15.89
CA LYS A 184 -0.11 3.70 16.48
C LYS A 184 1.39 3.50 16.34
N SER A 185 2.02 4.15 15.37
CA SER A 185 3.46 4.05 15.14
C SER A 185 4.29 4.83 16.15
N GLU A 186 3.66 5.69 16.98
CA GLU A 186 4.34 6.51 17.99
C GLU A 186 5.56 7.27 17.44
N GLY A 187 5.47 7.71 16.16
CA GLY A 187 6.53 8.43 15.47
C GLY A 187 7.55 7.54 14.74
N ALA A 188 7.36 6.22 14.71
CA ALA A 188 8.19 5.32 13.90
C ALA A 188 7.88 5.40 12.40
N LEU A 189 6.74 5.96 12.02
CA LEU A 189 6.36 6.24 10.64
C LEU A 189 6.08 7.72 10.46
N GLU A 190 6.44 8.25 9.30
CA GLU A 190 6.09 9.60 8.89
C GLU A 190 5.53 9.60 7.47
N LEU A 191 4.79 10.64 7.12
CA LEU A 191 4.32 10.84 5.75
C LEU A 191 5.40 11.51 4.92
N ALA A 192 5.77 10.86 3.81
CA ALA A 192 6.64 11.49 2.82
C ALA A 192 5.81 12.45 1.96
N ASP A 193 6.26 13.70 1.84
CA ASP A 193 5.68 14.65 0.89
C ASP A 193 6.23 14.40 -0.51
N MET A 194 5.40 13.83 -1.37
CA MET A 194 5.75 13.51 -2.75
C MET A 194 5.24 14.55 -3.76
N SER A 195 4.73 15.67 -3.29
CA SER A 195 4.08 16.70 -4.15
C SER A 195 5.00 17.29 -5.21
N SER A 196 6.30 17.35 -4.94
CA SER A 196 7.33 17.85 -5.86
C SER A 196 7.97 16.77 -6.74
N GLU A 197 7.85 15.49 -6.37
CA GLU A 197 8.58 14.40 -7.00
C GLU A 197 8.06 14.02 -8.39
N LEU A 198 6.78 14.33 -8.66
CA LEU A 198 6.13 13.97 -9.92
C LEU A 198 5.55 15.23 -10.60
N PRO A 199 6.37 16.03 -11.26
CA PRO A 199 5.91 17.22 -11.95
C PRO A 199 4.88 16.86 -13.06
N GLY A 200 3.75 17.55 -13.05
CA GLY A 200 2.66 17.32 -14.01
C GLY A 200 1.59 16.33 -13.58
N LEU A 201 1.80 15.56 -12.50
CA LEU A 201 0.72 14.77 -11.92
C LEU A 201 -0.22 15.67 -11.11
N LYS A 202 -1.51 15.56 -11.42
CA LYS A 202 -2.54 16.30 -10.66
C LYS A 202 -2.86 15.53 -9.38
N TRP A 203 -2.78 16.19 -8.26
CA TRP A 203 -3.10 15.63 -6.94
C TRP A 203 -4.00 16.61 -6.17
N VAL A 204 -4.71 16.08 -5.20
CA VAL A 204 -5.55 16.85 -4.28
C VAL A 204 -5.09 16.54 -2.85
N PRO A 205 -4.97 17.54 -1.96
CA PRO A 205 -4.66 17.29 -0.56
C PRO A 205 -5.70 16.38 0.07
N GLY A 206 -5.25 15.45 0.92
CA GLY A 206 -6.13 14.61 1.70
C GLY A 206 -7.01 15.42 2.66
N LEU A 207 -8.11 14.81 3.07
CA LEU A 207 -9.05 15.44 3.99
C LEU A 207 -8.52 15.43 5.42
N SER A 208 -8.65 16.54 6.11
CA SER A 208 -8.35 16.64 7.55
C SER A 208 -9.58 16.48 8.43
N GLN A 209 -10.76 16.57 7.84
CA GLN A 209 -12.04 16.43 8.51
C GLN A 209 -13.03 15.72 7.59
N TRP A 210 -13.77 14.76 8.13
CA TRP A 210 -14.83 14.05 7.43
C TRP A 210 -15.88 13.56 8.42
N LYS A 211 -17.02 13.16 7.90
CA LYS A 211 -18.08 12.48 8.65
C LYS A 211 -18.14 11.02 8.23
N VAL A 212 -18.57 10.16 9.14
CA VAL A 212 -18.77 8.74 8.89
C VAL A 212 -20.26 8.45 8.80
N MET A 213 -20.67 7.73 7.74
CA MET A 213 -22.06 7.39 7.50
C MET A 213 -22.35 5.94 7.92
N THR A 214 -23.46 5.72 8.61
CA THR A 214 -23.95 4.38 8.90
C THR A 214 -24.57 3.73 7.66
N LYS A 215 -24.85 2.43 7.76
CA LYS A 215 -25.60 1.72 6.69
C LYS A 215 -27.01 2.28 6.46
N ASP A 216 -27.59 2.94 7.47
CA ASP A 216 -28.95 3.49 7.44
C ASP A 216 -28.98 4.97 7.00
N GLY A 217 -27.81 5.54 6.63
CA GLY A 217 -27.69 6.90 6.11
C GLY A 217 -27.53 7.99 7.19
N GLU A 218 -27.33 7.63 8.45
CA GLU A 218 -27.04 8.59 9.52
C GLU A 218 -25.57 9.01 9.49
N TRP A 219 -25.30 10.30 9.70
CA TRP A 219 -23.95 10.88 9.65
C TRP A 219 -23.50 11.32 11.03
N PHE A 220 -22.28 10.92 11.40
CA PHE A 220 -21.61 11.32 12.65
C PHE A 220 -20.30 12.04 12.34
N ALA A 221 -20.06 13.15 13.05
CA ALA A 221 -18.85 13.95 12.89
C ALA A 221 -17.72 13.49 13.84
N SER A 222 -18.08 12.95 14.99
CA SER A 222 -17.12 12.43 15.97
C SER A 222 -17.60 11.08 16.53
N TRP A 223 -16.66 10.33 17.11
CA TRP A 223 -16.99 9.08 17.80
C TRP A 223 -17.91 9.29 19.01
N ASP A 224 -17.79 10.42 19.69
CA ASP A 224 -18.58 10.73 20.87
C ASP A 224 -20.06 10.94 20.55
N ASP A 225 -20.38 11.27 19.29
CA ASP A 225 -21.74 11.43 18.79
C ASP A 225 -22.39 10.07 18.45
N VAL A 226 -21.62 8.98 18.37
CA VAL A 226 -22.10 7.67 17.91
C VAL A 226 -22.87 6.96 19.03
N PRO A 227 -24.17 6.63 18.85
CA PRO A 227 -24.94 5.90 19.83
C PRO A 227 -24.37 4.50 20.09
N HIS A 228 -24.46 4.03 21.33
CA HIS A 228 -23.86 2.75 21.74
C HIS A 228 -24.33 1.54 20.92
N ASN A 229 -25.57 1.54 20.45
CA ASN A 229 -26.10 0.49 19.55
C ASN A 229 -25.48 0.46 18.16
N ARG A 230 -24.69 1.49 17.77
CA ARG A 230 -23.97 1.57 16.48
C ARG A 230 -22.48 1.19 16.61
N HIS A 231 -21.97 0.99 17.81
CA HIS A 231 -20.56 0.63 18.06
C HIS A 231 -20.15 -0.72 17.46
N THR A 232 -21.08 -1.57 17.08
CA THR A 232 -20.80 -2.81 16.34
C THR A 232 -20.48 -2.58 14.88
N GLN A 233 -20.92 -1.45 14.29
CA GLN A 233 -20.70 -1.12 12.88
C GLN A 233 -19.56 -0.13 12.69
N MET A 234 -19.33 0.74 13.66
CA MET A 234 -18.38 1.84 13.58
C MET A 234 -17.26 1.65 14.62
N ARG A 235 -16.13 2.26 14.38
CA ARG A 235 -14.97 2.24 15.28
C ARG A 235 -14.42 3.65 15.44
N LEU A 236 -13.84 3.95 16.58
CA LEU A 236 -13.13 5.21 16.85
C LEU A 236 -12.12 5.54 15.73
N THR A 237 -11.41 4.53 15.24
CA THR A 237 -10.38 4.66 14.19
C THR A 237 -10.90 5.11 12.83
N MET A 238 -12.21 5.13 12.60
CA MET A 238 -12.82 5.61 11.34
C MET A 238 -13.03 7.12 11.32
N PHE A 239 -12.93 7.78 12.47
CA PHE A 239 -13.13 9.22 12.62
C PHE A 239 -11.83 10.00 12.50
N PRO A 240 -11.90 11.30 12.17
CA PRO A 240 -10.72 12.15 12.15
C PRO A 240 -9.96 12.08 13.48
N GLN A 241 -8.72 11.64 13.43
CA GLN A 241 -7.83 11.62 14.58
C GLN A 241 -7.18 13.00 14.73
N ARG A 242 -6.71 13.32 15.93
CA ARG A 242 -5.91 14.53 16.19
C ARG A 242 -4.49 14.33 15.65
N THR A 243 -4.35 14.16 14.34
CA THR A 243 -3.02 14.07 13.73
C THR A 243 -2.28 15.41 13.88
N PRO A 244 -0.97 15.40 14.14
CA PRO A 244 -0.16 16.61 14.12
C PRO A 244 -0.34 17.33 12.77
N ARG A 245 -0.41 18.66 12.77
CA ARG A 245 -0.66 19.50 11.58
C ARG A 245 0.35 19.32 10.44
N SER A 246 1.47 18.64 10.70
CA SER A 246 2.52 18.32 9.72
C SER A 246 2.18 17.14 8.79
N CYS A 247 1.15 16.37 9.11
CA CYS A 247 0.83 15.14 8.39
C CYS A 247 -0.50 15.28 7.65
N ARG A 248 -0.55 16.05 6.55
CA ARG A 248 -1.68 15.97 5.62
C ARG A 248 -1.35 14.88 4.58
N PRO A 249 -2.10 13.78 4.54
CA PRO A 249 -1.93 12.81 3.47
C PRO A 249 -2.14 13.49 2.12
N CYS A 250 -1.22 13.29 1.19
CA CYS A 250 -1.41 13.71 -0.19
C CYS A 250 -2.17 12.60 -0.92
N THR A 251 -3.37 12.88 -1.34
CA THR A 251 -4.14 11.99 -2.22
C THR A 251 -3.82 12.31 -3.66
N TRP A 252 -3.33 11.31 -4.38
CA TRP A 252 -3.00 11.43 -5.79
C TRP A 252 -4.17 10.93 -6.64
N SER A 253 -4.93 11.83 -7.22
CA SER A 253 -5.92 11.46 -8.24
C SER A 253 -5.30 11.63 -9.63
N GLY A 254 -4.57 10.63 -10.08
CA GLY A 254 -4.00 10.58 -11.42
C GLY A 254 -4.92 9.87 -12.40
N VAL A 255 -4.81 10.20 -13.69
CA VAL A 255 -5.65 9.74 -14.82
C VAL A 255 -5.56 8.22 -15.09
N LEU A 256 -4.67 7.51 -14.43
CA LEU A 256 -4.51 6.06 -14.51
C LEU A 256 -5.22 5.39 -13.34
N GLU A 257 -6.52 5.15 -13.48
CA GLU A 257 -7.35 4.45 -12.50
C GLU A 257 -7.27 5.12 -11.11
N TYR A 258 -8.33 5.76 -10.67
CA TYR A 258 -8.47 6.45 -9.38
C TYR A 258 -7.88 5.66 -8.21
N HIS A 259 -6.58 5.85 -7.94
CA HIS A 259 -5.92 5.31 -6.77
C HIS A 259 -5.57 6.46 -5.84
N ILE A 260 -6.04 6.40 -4.63
CA ILE A 260 -5.50 7.21 -3.55
C ILE A 260 -4.20 6.54 -3.12
N ILE A 261 -3.09 7.27 -3.28
CA ILE A 261 -1.76 6.78 -2.94
C ILE A 261 -1.25 7.63 -1.79
N THR A 262 -0.93 6.98 -0.69
CA THR A 262 -0.26 7.59 0.44
C THR A 262 1.08 6.92 0.64
N THR A 263 2.15 7.70 0.60
CA THR A 263 3.50 7.20 0.83
C THR A 263 3.89 7.44 2.28
N LEU A 264 4.41 6.40 2.93
CA LEU A 264 4.90 6.42 4.29
C LEU A 264 6.40 6.09 4.29
N GLU A 265 7.20 6.88 4.99
CA GLU A 265 8.60 6.56 5.32
C GLU A 265 8.66 6.03 6.75
N GLY A 266 9.43 4.96 6.97
CA GLY A 266 9.51 4.27 8.26
C GLY A 266 10.90 4.28 8.88
N SER A 267 10.96 4.54 10.18
CA SER A 267 12.04 4.13 11.06
C SER A 267 11.61 2.89 11.84
N VAL A 268 12.58 2.03 12.20
CA VAL A 268 12.34 0.68 12.77
C VAL A 268 11.29 0.66 13.86
N TRP A 269 10.26 -0.18 13.70
CA TRP A 269 9.43 -0.65 14.80
C TRP A 269 10.30 -1.45 15.78
N ARG A 270 10.65 -0.89 16.91
CA ARG A 270 11.06 -1.69 18.06
C ARG A 270 9.78 -2.06 18.82
N CYS A 271 9.35 -3.30 18.69
CA CYS A 271 8.48 -3.90 19.70
C CYS A 271 9.21 -3.81 21.03
N ARG A 272 8.65 -3.08 21.99
CA ARG A 272 8.97 -3.23 23.41
C ARG A 272 8.19 -4.40 23.97
#